data_5cc455baca50ac1401295b2084739cbf
#
_entry.id   5cc455baca50ac1401295b2084739cbf
#
_cell.length_a   1.000
_cell.length_b   1.000
_cell.length_c   1.000
_cell.angle_alpha   90.00
_cell.angle_beta   90.00
_cell.angle_gamma   90.00
#
_symmetry.space_group_name_H-M   'P 1'
#
loop_
_entity.id
_entity.type
_entity.pdbx_description
1 polymer ?
#
loop_
_entity_poly.entity_id
_entity_poly.type
_entity_poly.pdbx_seq_one_letter_code
_entity_poly.pdbx_strand_id
1 'polypeptide(L)'
;FEMNLEQTLNEITGKLYGKNIGACTDAQLYTGVLQLTKEKMAETPAITGDKKVYYISMEFLIGKLLSNNLINLGIYEEMSDILKKNGKNLADIEEAEPEPSLGNGGLGRLAACFLDSIATLGLPGDGIGLNYHFGLFKQVFKDHLQNAEKNDWIQKDSWLNNTGTKFEVSFGDRKVTSVLYDIDVVGYENGL
;
A
#
# COMPACT_ATOMS: atom_id res chain seq x y z
N PHE A 1 1.63 27.66 5.24
CA PHE A 1 2.13 27.48 3.87
C PHE A 1 1.93 25.99 3.56
N GLU A 2 0.83 25.61 2.90
CA GLU A 2 0.71 24.30 2.30
C GLU A 2 1.78 24.21 1.22
N MET A 3 2.73 23.28 1.37
CA MET A 3 3.69 22.98 0.31
C MET A 3 2.91 22.37 -0.86
N ASN A 4 3.15 22.89 -2.05
CA ASN A 4 2.58 22.38 -3.29
C ASN A 4 3.08 20.94 -3.51
N LEU A 5 2.22 20.00 -3.91
CA LEU A 5 2.55 18.58 -4.13
C LEU A 5 3.76 18.39 -5.07
N GLU A 6 3.89 19.22 -6.12
CA GLU A 6 5.03 19.17 -7.04
C GLU A 6 6.36 19.47 -6.32
N GLN A 7 6.36 20.49 -5.45
CA GLN A 7 7.54 20.83 -4.66
C GLN A 7 7.89 19.72 -3.69
N THR A 8 6.92 19.20 -2.96
CA THR A 8 7.11 18.07 -2.02
C THR A 8 7.68 16.85 -2.73
N LEU A 9 7.11 16.47 -3.89
CA LEU A 9 7.62 15.32 -4.66
C LEU A 9 9.05 15.55 -5.16
N ASN A 10 9.41 16.76 -5.62
CA ASN A 10 10.77 17.10 -6.01
C ASN A 10 11.74 17.04 -4.82
N GLU A 11 11.32 17.47 -3.63
CA GLU A 11 12.15 17.36 -2.42
C GLU A 11 12.39 15.90 -2.03
N ILE A 12 11.35 15.06 -2.07
CA ILE A 12 11.45 13.62 -1.81
C ILE A 12 12.39 12.94 -2.81
N THR A 13 12.19 13.15 -4.12
CA THR A 13 13.04 12.54 -5.15
C THR A 13 14.47 13.08 -5.11
N GLY A 14 14.63 14.36 -4.80
CA GLY A 14 15.92 14.99 -4.55
C GLY A 14 16.68 14.36 -3.38
N LYS A 15 15.98 14.13 -2.27
CA LYS A 15 16.55 13.50 -1.07
C LYS A 15 16.90 12.03 -1.28
N LEU A 16 16.03 11.27 -1.97
CA LEU A 16 16.22 9.83 -2.18
C LEU A 16 17.24 9.52 -3.28
N TYR A 17 17.23 10.29 -4.37
CA TYR A 17 17.95 9.95 -5.59
C TYR A 17 18.85 11.06 -6.15
N GLY A 18 18.82 12.27 -5.57
CA GLY A 18 19.53 13.43 -6.11
C GLY A 18 18.98 13.91 -7.46
N LYS A 19 17.68 13.66 -7.76
CA LYS A 19 17.04 13.90 -9.04
C LYS A 19 15.73 14.66 -8.88
N ASN A 20 15.37 15.45 -9.90
CA ASN A 20 14.03 15.98 -10.03
C ASN A 20 13.06 14.93 -10.63
N ILE A 21 11.76 15.23 -10.63
CA ILE A 21 10.70 14.33 -11.13
C ILE A 21 11.01 13.84 -12.56
N GLY A 22 11.34 14.75 -13.48
CA GLY A 22 11.56 14.41 -14.88
C GLY A 22 12.77 13.48 -15.13
N ALA A 23 13.77 13.50 -14.25
CA ALA A 23 14.99 12.69 -14.36
C ALA A 23 14.89 11.32 -13.66
N CYS A 24 13.83 11.07 -12.88
CA CYS A 24 13.62 9.79 -12.22
C CYS A 24 13.08 8.72 -13.18
N THR A 25 13.37 7.44 -12.88
CA THR A 25 12.68 6.30 -13.50
C THR A 25 11.29 6.11 -12.88
N ASP A 26 10.40 5.34 -13.54
CA ASP A 26 9.06 5.09 -13.02
C ASP A 26 9.09 4.37 -11.66
N ALA A 27 9.99 3.42 -11.47
CA ALA A 27 10.21 2.77 -10.17
C ALA A 27 10.69 3.74 -9.08
N GLN A 28 11.55 4.71 -9.42
CA GLN A 28 11.99 5.76 -8.49
C GLN A 28 10.82 6.71 -8.15
N LEU A 29 10.00 7.05 -9.15
CA LEU A 29 8.81 7.87 -8.95
C LEU A 29 7.75 7.12 -8.13
N TYR A 30 7.56 5.82 -8.36
CA TYR A 30 6.69 5.01 -7.50
C TYR A 30 7.08 5.17 -6.02
N THR A 31 8.35 4.98 -5.67
CA THR A 31 8.83 5.16 -4.29
C THR A 31 8.60 6.59 -3.78
N GLY A 32 8.85 7.59 -4.62
CA GLY A 32 8.63 9.01 -4.25
C GLY A 32 7.15 9.33 -4.02
N VAL A 33 6.27 8.90 -4.92
CA VAL A 33 4.81 9.11 -4.80
C VAL A 33 4.24 8.30 -3.64
N LEU A 34 4.71 7.06 -3.42
CA LEU A 34 4.36 6.25 -2.26
C LEU A 34 4.69 6.98 -0.94
N GLN A 35 5.90 7.52 -0.82
CA GLN A 35 6.29 8.25 0.40
C GLN A 35 5.42 9.50 0.60
N LEU A 36 5.21 10.31 -0.44
CA LEU A 36 4.33 11.47 -0.39
C LEU A 36 2.91 11.09 0.04
N THR A 37 2.36 10.02 -0.54
CA THR A 37 1.02 9.54 -0.22
C THR A 37 0.93 9.10 1.24
N LYS A 38 1.92 8.38 1.76
CA LYS A 38 1.97 8.00 3.19
C LYS A 38 2.07 9.22 4.12
N GLU A 39 2.84 10.25 3.74
CA GLU A 39 2.91 11.50 4.49
C GLU A 39 1.53 12.19 4.53
N LYS A 40 0.81 12.22 3.40
CA LYS A 40 -0.55 12.77 3.33
C LYS A 40 -1.56 11.94 4.12
N MET A 41 -1.48 10.63 4.07
CA MET A 41 -2.31 9.74 4.90
C MET A 41 -2.08 9.99 6.39
N ALA A 42 -0.86 10.25 6.82
CA ALA A 42 -0.52 10.53 8.21
C ALA A 42 -1.11 11.88 8.71
N GLU A 43 -1.45 12.80 7.81
CA GLU A 43 -2.16 14.05 8.15
C GLU A 43 -3.65 13.80 8.40
N THR A 44 -4.20 12.67 7.94
CA THR A 44 -5.62 12.31 8.11
C THR A 44 -5.85 11.81 9.54
N PRO A 45 -6.81 12.39 10.27
CA PRO A 45 -7.09 11.95 11.64
C PRO A 45 -7.55 10.49 11.69
N ALA A 46 -7.00 9.72 12.64
CA ALA A 46 -7.46 8.37 12.88
C ALA A 46 -8.93 8.37 13.36
N ILE A 47 -9.73 7.47 12.80
CA ILE A 47 -11.14 7.31 13.19
C ILE A 47 -11.18 6.57 14.53
N THR A 48 -11.77 7.21 15.55
CA THR A 48 -11.90 6.68 16.93
C THR A 48 -13.35 6.64 17.36
N GLY A 49 -13.68 5.79 18.34
CA GLY A 49 -15.03 5.72 18.90
C GLY A 49 -15.11 4.70 20.04
N ASP A 50 -16.24 4.70 20.76
CA ASP A 50 -16.48 3.81 21.91
C ASP A 50 -16.56 2.34 21.53
N LYS A 51 -16.88 2.04 20.26
CA LYS A 51 -16.93 0.68 19.71
C LYS A 51 -16.05 0.61 18.49
N LYS A 52 -15.34 -0.51 18.34
CA LYS A 52 -14.46 -0.78 17.21
C LYS A 52 -14.85 -2.10 16.55
N VAL A 53 -14.86 -2.11 15.23
CA VAL A 53 -15.08 -3.32 14.42
C VAL A 53 -13.74 -4.01 14.20
N TYR A 54 -13.69 -5.32 14.45
CA TYR A 54 -12.54 -6.15 14.09
C TYR A 54 -12.97 -7.14 13.02
N TYR A 55 -12.45 -6.97 11.81
CA TYR A 55 -12.69 -7.90 10.71
C TYR A 55 -11.53 -8.89 10.63
N ILE A 56 -11.78 -10.13 11.06
CA ILE A 56 -10.75 -11.18 11.10
C ILE A 56 -10.89 -12.04 9.85
N SER A 57 -9.83 -12.13 9.05
CA SER A 57 -9.79 -12.97 7.86
C SER A 57 -8.39 -13.56 7.66
N MET A 58 -8.33 -14.74 7.07
CA MET A 58 -7.05 -15.32 6.64
C MET A 58 -6.49 -14.64 5.39
N GLU A 59 -7.33 -13.95 4.63
CA GLU A 59 -6.97 -13.29 3.39
C GLU A 59 -7.55 -11.88 3.31
N PHE A 60 -6.76 -10.96 2.71
CA PHE A 60 -7.20 -9.63 2.31
C PHE A 60 -6.64 -9.32 0.93
N LEU A 61 -7.44 -9.54 -0.12
CA LEU A 61 -7.06 -9.24 -1.50
C LEU A 61 -7.28 -7.75 -1.78
N ILE A 62 -6.38 -6.93 -1.29
CA ILE A 62 -6.50 -5.46 -1.34
C ILE A 62 -6.10 -4.87 -2.71
N GLY A 63 -5.31 -5.60 -3.51
CA GLY A 63 -4.81 -5.09 -4.78
C GLY A 63 -3.73 -4.02 -4.63
N LYS A 64 -3.39 -3.35 -5.72
CA LYS A 64 -2.50 -2.19 -5.73
C LYS A 64 -3.18 -1.02 -5.04
N LEU A 65 -2.44 -0.26 -4.25
CA LEU A 65 -3.01 0.77 -3.36
C LEU A 65 -2.72 2.21 -3.80
N LEU A 66 -1.75 2.43 -4.70
CA LEU A 66 -1.33 3.78 -5.04
C LEU A 66 -2.49 4.62 -5.58
N SER A 67 -3.12 4.19 -6.66
CA SER A 67 -4.26 4.91 -7.25
C SER A 67 -5.41 5.04 -6.28
N ASN A 68 -5.75 3.96 -5.57
CA ASN A 68 -6.83 3.96 -4.58
C ASN A 68 -6.59 5.02 -3.50
N ASN A 69 -5.39 5.10 -2.95
CA ASN A 69 -5.07 6.07 -1.91
C ASN A 69 -5.02 7.51 -2.45
N LEU A 70 -4.47 7.73 -3.65
CA LEU A 70 -4.49 9.04 -4.29
C LEU A 70 -5.92 9.55 -4.57
N ILE A 71 -6.82 8.65 -5.03
CA ILE A 71 -8.24 8.97 -5.24
C ILE A 71 -8.92 9.30 -3.91
N ASN A 72 -8.75 8.46 -2.90
CA ASN A 72 -9.39 8.63 -1.60
C ASN A 72 -8.90 9.88 -0.85
N LEU A 73 -7.66 10.30 -1.10
CA LEU A 73 -7.11 11.57 -0.60
C LEU A 73 -7.51 12.79 -1.46
N GLY A 74 -8.18 12.59 -2.59
CA GLY A 74 -8.58 13.66 -3.51
C GLY A 74 -7.45 14.32 -4.28
N ILE A 75 -6.29 13.68 -4.38
CA ILE A 75 -5.08 14.25 -5.03
C ILE A 75 -4.66 13.52 -6.31
N TYR A 76 -5.46 12.57 -6.80
CA TYR A 76 -5.12 11.76 -7.99
C TYR A 76 -4.92 12.62 -9.25
N GLU A 77 -5.87 13.50 -9.56
CA GLU A 77 -5.83 14.35 -10.75
C GLU A 77 -4.65 15.33 -10.69
N GLU A 78 -4.45 15.98 -9.54
CA GLU A 78 -3.32 16.90 -9.35
C GLU A 78 -1.98 16.18 -9.52
N MET A 79 -1.81 14.98 -8.94
CA MET A 79 -0.61 14.17 -9.09
C MET A 79 -0.39 13.76 -10.55
N SER A 80 -1.45 13.33 -11.25
CA SER A 80 -1.41 12.99 -12.68
C SER A 80 -0.93 14.18 -13.53
N ASP A 81 -1.44 15.38 -13.26
CA ASP A 81 -1.07 16.59 -14.00
C ASP A 81 0.38 17.03 -13.71
N ILE A 82 0.83 16.94 -12.47
CA ILE A 82 2.23 17.18 -12.10
C ILE A 82 3.17 16.25 -12.86
N LEU A 83 2.85 14.97 -12.90
CA LEU A 83 3.67 13.98 -13.60
C LEU A 83 3.70 14.22 -15.09
N LYS A 84 2.54 14.49 -15.72
CA LYS A 84 2.44 14.83 -17.17
C LYS A 84 3.27 16.06 -17.52
N LYS A 85 3.19 17.12 -16.72
CA LYS A 85 3.97 18.35 -16.87
C LYS A 85 5.49 18.09 -16.85
N ASN A 86 5.92 17.08 -16.11
CA ASN A 86 7.30 16.65 -16.01
C ASN A 86 7.68 15.51 -17.01
N GLY A 87 6.82 15.23 -18.00
CA GLY A 87 7.07 14.23 -19.04
C GLY A 87 6.93 12.78 -18.54
N LYS A 88 6.12 12.56 -17.49
CA LYS A 88 5.85 11.25 -16.88
C LYS A 88 4.37 10.88 -16.97
N ASN A 89 4.08 9.60 -16.82
CA ASN A 89 2.72 9.10 -16.83
C ASN A 89 2.44 8.34 -15.53
N LEU A 90 1.37 8.70 -14.82
CA LEU A 90 1.00 8.05 -13.57
C LEU A 90 0.72 6.55 -13.75
N ALA A 91 0.06 6.15 -14.85
CA ALA A 91 -0.23 4.75 -15.13
C ALA A 91 1.04 3.88 -15.25
N ASP A 92 2.13 4.41 -15.84
CA ASP A 92 3.40 3.68 -15.95
C ASP A 92 4.08 3.54 -14.57
N ILE A 93 3.87 4.53 -13.70
CA ILE A 93 4.36 4.51 -12.31
C ILE A 93 3.57 3.48 -11.47
N GLU A 94 2.25 3.41 -11.66
CA GLU A 94 1.38 2.41 -11.03
C GLU A 94 1.74 0.97 -11.42
N GLU A 95 2.24 0.76 -12.65
CA GLU A 95 2.73 -0.56 -13.06
C GLU A 95 3.98 -1.01 -12.28
N ALA A 96 4.78 -0.08 -11.77
CA ALA A 96 5.94 -0.39 -10.94
C ALA A 96 5.57 -0.83 -9.51
N GLU A 97 4.32 -0.65 -9.08
CA GLU A 97 3.85 -1.06 -7.75
C GLU A 97 3.80 -2.58 -7.61
N PRO A 98 4.50 -3.17 -6.62
CA PRO A 98 4.32 -4.57 -6.27
C PRO A 98 2.92 -4.79 -5.69
N GLU A 99 2.14 -5.68 -6.28
CA GLU A 99 0.83 -6.01 -5.73
C GLU A 99 0.96 -6.75 -4.40
N PRO A 100 0.33 -6.25 -3.31
CA PRO A 100 0.31 -6.95 -2.03
C PRO A 100 -0.32 -8.33 -2.15
N SER A 101 0.44 -9.36 -1.75
CA SER A 101 0.02 -10.76 -1.88
C SER A 101 -0.57 -11.30 -0.58
N LEU A 102 -1.63 -10.65 -0.11
CA LEU A 102 -2.32 -10.98 1.14
C LEU A 102 -3.63 -11.74 0.94
N GLY A 103 -3.99 -12.05 -0.27
CA GLY A 103 -5.22 -12.78 -0.61
C GLY A 103 -5.16 -13.40 -1.99
N ASN A 104 -6.11 -14.29 -2.28
CA ASN A 104 -6.13 -15.10 -3.49
C ASN A 104 -7.46 -15.05 -4.24
N GLY A 105 -8.59 -14.93 -3.54
CA GLY A 105 -9.88 -15.09 -4.18
C GLY A 105 -11.01 -14.33 -3.49
N GLY A 106 -12.24 -14.85 -3.63
CA GLY A 106 -13.46 -14.19 -3.17
C GLY A 106 -13.50 -13.88 -1.68
N LEU A 107 -12.96 -14.77 -0.83
CA LEU A 107 -12.86 -14.54 0.61
C LEU A 107 -12.03 -13.28 0.91
N GLY A 108 -10.84 -13.21 0.32
CA GLY A 108 -9.93 -12.08 0.51
C GLY A 108 -10.46 -10.79 -0.12
N ARG A 109 -11.13 -10.86 -1.28
CA ARG A 109 -11.73 -9.69 -1.91
C ARG A 109 -12.92 -9.15 -1.13
N LEU A 110 -13.76 -10.01 -0.58
CA LEU A 110 -14.86 -9.60 0.30
C LEU A 110 -14.33 -8.86 1.53
N ALA A 111 -13.30 -9.40 2.19
CA ALA A 111 -12.66 -8.77 3.33
C ALA A 111 -12.09 -7.37 2.99
N ALA A 112 -11.42 -7.23 1.85
CA ALA A 112 -10.90 -5.96 1.37
C ALA A 112 -12.02 -4.92 1.11
N CYS A 113 -13.12 -5.32 0.48
CA CYS A 113 -14.27 -4.46 0.24
C CYS A 113 -14.93 -3.99 1.55
N PHE A 114 -15.01 -4.85 2.56
CA PHE A 114 -15.54 -4.46 3.87
C PHE A 114 -14.63 -3.47 4.60
N LEU A 115 -13.30 -3.62 4.51
CA LEU A 115 -12.38 -2.65 5.11
C LEU A 115 -12.52 -1.27 4.46
N ASP A 116 -12.61 -1.23 3.13
CA ASP A 116 -12.84 0.01 2.39
C ASP A 116 -14.17 0.67 2.78
N SER A 117 -15.24 -0.13 2.91
CA SER A 117 -16.54 0.36 3.37
C SER A 117 -16.50 0.87 4.81
N ILE A 118 -15.81 0.19 5.73
CA ILE A 118 -15.65 0.61 7.13
C ILE A 118 -14.94 1.97 7.17
N ALA A 119 -13.85 2.15 6.41
CA ALA A 119 -13.12 3.39 6.34
C ALA A 119 -13.97 4.52 5.71
N THR A 120 -14.65 4.26 4.60
CA THR A 120 -15.50 5.24 3.89
C THR A 120 -16.70 5.70 4.74
N LEU A 121 -17.26 4.80 5.54
CA LEU A 121 -18.36 5.12 6.47
C LEU A 121 -17.88 5.83 7.76
N GLY A 122 -16.58 6.05 7.92
CA GLY A 122 -16.03 6.67 9.12
C GLY A 122 -16.21 5.82 10.39
N LEU A 123 -16.21 4.50 10.25
CA LEU A 123 -16.34 3.59 11.39
C LEU A 123 -14.95 3.19 11.92
N PRO A 124 -14.74 3.21 13.24
CA PRO A 124 -13.52 2.66 13.82
C PRO A 124 -13.41 1.16 13.54
N GLY A 125 -12.38 0.72 12.85
CA GLY A 125 -12.23 -0.69 12.52
C GLY A 125 -10.83 -1.10 12.13
N ASP A 126 -10.49 -2.36 12.41
CA ASP A 126 -9.24 -2.98 11.97
C ASP A 126 -9.53 -4.29 11.22
N GLY A 127 -8.78 -4.52 10.15
CA GLY A 127 -8.63 -5.83 9.54
C GLY A 127 -7.49 -6.58 10.25
N ILE A 128 -7.74 -7.80 10.66
CA ILE A 128 -6.74 -8.65 11.31
C ILE A 128 -6.53 -9.90 10.46
N GLY A 129 -5.31 -10.10 9.98
CA GLY A 129 -4.95 -11.22 9.11
C GLY A 129 -3.50 -11.64 9.24
N LEU A 130 -3.06 -12.44 8.29
CA LEU A 130 -1.69 -12.93 8.20
C LEU A 130 -0.90 -12.13 7.17
N ASN A 131 0.30 -11.70 7.54
CA ASN A 131 1.24 -11.09 6.61
C ASN A 131 2.06 -12.20 5.95
N TYR A 132 1.58 -12.70 4.81
CA TYR A 132 2.26 -13.76 4.06
C TYR A 132 3.58 -13.25 3.50
N HIS A 133 4.69 -13.88 3.89
CA HIS A 133 6.03 -13.47 3.48
C HIS A 133 6.26 -13.63 1.97
N PHE A 134 5.76 -14.72 1.40
CA PHE A 134 5.79 -14.95 -0.04
C PHE A 134 4.37 -14.85 -0.60
N GLY A 135 4.24 -14.22 -1.76
CA GLY A 135 3.00 -14.21 -2.50
C GLY A 135 2.70 -15.54 -3.17
N LEU A 136 1.67 -15.55 -4.01
CA LEU A 136 1.45 -16.61 -5.00
C LEU A 136 2.69 -16.70 -5.89
N PHE A 137 3.01 -17.90 -6.38
CA PHE A 137 4.18 -18.11 -7.21
C PHE A 137 4.16 -17.20 -8.44
N LYS A 138 5.30 -16.52 -8.68
CA LYS A 138 5.51 -15.78 -9.92
C LYS A 138 5.64 -16.76 -11.06
N GLN A 139 4.79 -16.63 -12.07
CA GLN A 139 4.81 -17.46 -13.26
C GLN A 139 5.87 -16.94 -14.23
N VAL A 140 6.77 -17.82 -14.66
CA VAL A 140 7.84 -17.53 -15.63
C VAL A 140 7.89 -18.63 -16.69
N PHE A 141 8.41 -18.30 -17.86
CA PHE A 141 8.67 -19.28 -18.91
C PHE A 141 10.16 -19.61 -18.96
N LYS A 142 10.49 -20.90 -18.84
CA LYS A 142 11.85 -21.44 -19.03
C LYS A 142 11.76 -22.66 -19.95
N ASP A 143 12.64 -22.72 -20.93
CA ASP A 143 12.70 -23.84 -21.89
C ASP A 143 11.34 -24.17 -22.53
N HIS A 144 10.58 -23.15 -22.90
CA HIS A 144 9.22 -23.22 -23.45
C HIS A 144 8.16 -23.82 -22.49
N LEU A 145 8.49 -23.98 -21.23
CA LEU A 145 7.59 -24.50 -20.18
C LEU A 145 7.27 -23.41 -19.17
N GLN A 146 6.03 -23.44 -18.66
CA GLN A 146 5.63 -22.61 -17.54
C GLN A 146 6.27 -23.13 -16.25
N ASN A 147 6.94 -22.26 -15.53
CA ASN A 147 7.59 -22.54 -14.25
C ASN A 147 7.11 -21.55 -13.19
N ALA A 148 7.15 -21.97 -11.94
CA ALA A 148 6.80 -21.16 -10.79
C ALA A 148 8.07 -20.76 -10.02
N GLU A 149 8.20 -19.47 -9.73
CA GLU A 149 9.27 -18.90 -8.89
C GLU A 149 8.68 -18.25 -7.64
N LYS A 150 9.55 -17.98 -6.65
CA LYS A 150 9.15 -17.24 -5.46
C LYS A 150 8.69 -15.83 -5.84
N ASN A 151 7.64 -15.35 -5.21
CA ASN A 151 7.16 -13.99 -5.35
C ASN A 151 7.49 -13.20 -4.07
N ASP A 152 8.64 -12.52 -4.08
CA ASP A 152 9.09 -11.64 -2.99
C ASP A 152 8.43 -10.25 -3.17
N TRP A 153 7.18 -10.12 -2.75
CA TRP A 153 6.41 -8.90 -2.92
C TRP A 153 6.68 -7.82 -1.85
N ILE A 154 7.19 -8.23 -0.67
CA ILE A 154 7.51 -7.30 0.41
C ILE A 154 8.83 -6.60 0.10
N GLN A 155 8.76 -5.33 -0.19
CA GLN A 155 9.93 -4.47 -0.44
C GLN A 155 10.23 -3.60 0.76
N LYS A 156 11.44 -3.00 0.78
CA LYS A 156 11.87 -2.10 1.85
C LYS A 156 10.94 -0.88 1.96
N ASP A 157 10.59 -0.31 0.81
CA ASP A 157 9.67 0.82 0.70
C ASP A 157 8.32 0.28 0.22
N SER A 158 7.41 0.02 1.14
CA SER A 158 6.10 -0.57 0.87
C SER A 158 5.01 0.12 1.71
N TRP A 159 3.75 -0.26 1.48
CA TRP A 159 2.63 0.19 2.31
C TRP A 159 2.68 -0.35 3.74
N LEU A 160 3.44 -1.42 3.98
CA LEU A 160 3.59 -2.03 5.31
C LEU A 160 4.37 -1.10 6.26
N ASN A 161 3.77 -0.83 7.41
CA ASN A 161 4.38 -0.12 8.51
C ASN A 161 4.74 -1.12 9.63
N ASN A 162 6.02 -1.23 9.96
CA ASN A 162 6.45 -2.03 11.10
C ASN A 162 6.12 -1.29 12.40
N THR A 163 5.21 -1.83 13.20
CA THR A 163 4.78 -1.21 14.46
C THR A 163 5.79 -1.37 15.59
N GLY A 164 6.81 -2.20 15.43
CA GLY A 164 7.75 -2.59 16.48
C GLY A 164 7.17 -3.57 17.51
N THR A 165 5.86 -3.85 17.47
CA THR A 165 5.18 -4.76 18.39
C THR A 165 5.48 -6.20 18.06
N LYS A 166 5.83 -6.99 19.07
CA LYS A 166 6.20 -8.41 18.92
C LYS A 166 5.45 -9.27 19.92
N PHE A 167 5.05 -10.45 19.47
CA PHE A 167 4.41 -11.46 20.30
C PHE A 167 5.16 -12.78 20.20
N GLU A 168 5.38 -13.45 21.33
CA GLU A 168 5.88 -14.82 21.34
C GLU A 168 4.71 -15.79 21.21
N VAL A 169 4.78 -16.68 20.23
CA VAL A 169 3.78 -17.73 19.99
C VAL A 169 4.44 -19.09 20.18
N SER A 170 3.86 -19.90 21.08
CA SER A 170 4.35 -21.24 21.39
C SER A 170 3.63 -22.28 20.52
N PHE A 171 4.42 -23.12 19.85
CA PHE A 171 3.95 -24.29 19.11
C PHE A 171 4.64 -25.54 19.68
N GLY A 172 3.93 -26.31 20.48
CA GLY A 172 4.45 -27.58 21.00
C GLY A 172 5.90 -27.52 21.48
N ASP A 173 6.81 -27.87 20.60
CA ASP A 173 8.26 -27.97 20.83
C ASP A 173 9.06 -26.71 20.49
N ARG A 174 8.43 -25.68 19.93
CA ARG A 174 9.12 -24.47 19.47
C ARG A 174 8.34 -23.19 19.77
N LYS A 175 9.08 -22.09 19.86
CA LYS A 175 8.55 -20.75 19.96
C LYS A 175 8.93 -19.92 18.73
N VAL A 176 8.03 -19.08 18.29
CA VAL A 176 8.28 -18.13 17.18
C VAL A 176 7.87 -16.73 17.63
N THR A 177 8.56 -15.73 17.11
CA THR A 177 8.20 -14.33 17.34
C THR A 177 7.35 -13.84 16.16
N SER A 178 6.11 -13.45 16.45
CA SER A 178 5.25 -12.74 15.50
C SER A 178 5.54 -11.24 15.60
N VAL A 179 5.65 -10.58 14.45
CA VAL A 179 5.85 -9.12 14.36
C VAL A 179 4.60 -8.50 13.74
N LEU A 180 4.09 -7.45 14.37
CA LEU A 180 2.91 -6.75 13.87
C LEU A 180 3.31 -5.70 12.82
N TYR A 181 2.65 -5.78 11.68
CA TYR A 181 2.70 -4.79 10.60
C TYR A 181 1.31 -4.24 10.33
N ASP A 182 1.21 -2.96 10.05
CA ASP A 182 -0.03 -2.30 9.68
C ASP A 182 0.02 -1.78 8.26
N ILE A 183 -1.15 -1.71 7.62
CA ILE A 183 -1.41 -0.95 6.40
C ILE A 183 -2.57 -0.03 6.71
N ASP A 184 -2.36 1.27 6.56
CA ASP A 184 -3.42 2.26 6.75
C ASP A 184 -4.41 2.20 5.57
N VAL A 185 -5.70 2.25 5.87
CA VAL A 185 -6.78 2.29 4.89
C VAL A 185 -7.47 3.63 4.97
N VAL A 186 -7.42 4.39 3.88
CA VAL A 186 -8.10 5.68 3.76
C VAL A 186 -9.45 5.47 3.09
N GLY A 187 -10.53 5.95 3.73
CA GLY A 187 -11.85 5.94 3.16
C GLY A 187 -12.03 7.05 2.11
N TYR A 188 -13.03 6.88 1.24
CA TYR A 188 -13.40 7.88 0.25
C TYR A 188 -14.23 8.98 0.94
N GLU A 189 -13.76 10.23 0.90
CA GLU A 189 -14.52 11.35 1.47
C GLU A 189 -15.81 11.59 0.69
N ASN A 190 -16.88 11.86 1.44
CA ASN A 190 -18.23 12.15 0.94
C ASN A 190 -19.04 10.96 0.42
N GLY A 191 -18.60 9.73 0.57
CA GLY A 191 -19.40 8.55 0.26
C GLY A 191 -19.93 8.47 -1.19
N LEU A 192 -19.17 9.04 -2.13
CA LEU A 192 -19.50 9.04 -3.55
C LEU A 192 -18.92 7.82 -4.25
#